data_aca64e91772039a596e910a4c0782259
#
_entry.id   aca64e91772039a596e910a4c0782259
#
_cell.length_a   1.000
_cell.length_b   1.000
_cell.length_c   1.000
_cell.angle_alpha   90.00
_cell.angle_beta   90.00
_cell.angle_gamma   90.00
#
_symmetry.space_group_name_H-M   'P 1'
#
loop_
_entity.id
_entity.type
_entity.pdbx_description
1 polymer ?
#
loop_
_entity_poly.entity_id
_entity_poly.type
_entity_poly.pdbx_seq_one_letter_code
_entity_poly.pdbx_strand_id
1 'polypeptide(L)'
;MSHIVSIAVEVRDPVALAAACNRLELPAPVERTVRFYDGSEVSGQAVELTGWRYPVVFDLAGGMKYDDFEGRWGERRHLDSLLQSYAVEKAKIEARRHGYAAHERPLADGSVRVTVTVGGAA
;
A
#
# COMPACT_ATOMS: atom_id res chain seq x y z
N MET A 1 -2.55 17.49 19.38
CA MET A 1 -1.22 16.97 19.04
C MET A 1 -1.34 15.97 17.89
N SER A 2 -0.58 16.16 16.85
CA SER A 2 -0.61 15.21 15.75
C SER A 2 0.27 14.01 16.07
N HIS A 3 -0.06 12.89 15.43
CA HIS A 3 0.65 11.64 15.61
C HIS A 3 1.14 11.14 14.27
N ILE A 4 2.41 11.41 13.99
CA ILE A 4 3.04 10.93 12.77
C ILE A 4 3.72 9.60 13.08
N VAL A 5 3.31 8.58 12.36
CA VAL A 5 3.84 7.23 12.51
C VAL A 5 4.69 6.92 11.29
N SER A 6 5.90 6.42 11.54
CA SER A 6 6.79 5.93 10.50
C SER A 6 6.93 4.43 10.67
N ILE A 7 6.59 3.69 9.63
CA ILE A 7 6.64 2.24 9.66
C ILE A 7 7.57 1.78 8.54
N ALA A 8 8.48 0.86 8.87
CA ALA A 8 9.37 0.29 7.88
C ALA A 8 8.64 -0.81 7.08
N VAL A 9 7.75 -0.37 6.20
CA VAL A 9 7.07 -1.26 5.27
C VAL A 9 7.78 -1.14 3.94
N GLU A 10 8.17 -2.25 3.35
CA GLU A 10 8.95 -2.21 2.12
C GLU A 10 8.07 -2.07 0.89
N VAL A 11 7.40 -0.94 0.78
CA VAL A 11 6.66 -0.57 -0.42
C VAL A 11 7.64 0.14 -1.35
N ARG A 12 8.28 -0.63 -2.21
CA ARG A 12 9.34 -0.12 -3.09
C ARG A 12 8.96 -0.11 -4.56
N ASP A 13 7.88 -0.79 -4.90
CA ASP A 13 7.48 -0.98 -6.29
C ASP A 13 6.31 -0.06 -6.62
N PRO A 14 6.53 1.03 -7.38
CA PRO A 14 5.46 1.95 -7.72
C PRO A 14 4.39 1.31 -8.61
N VAL A 15 4.74 0.31 -9.40
CA VAL A 15 3.76 -0.39 -10.25
C VAL A 15 2.80 -1.21 -9.38
N ALA A 16 3.33 -1.93 -8.38
CA ALA A 16 2.49 -2.69 -7.46
C ALA A 16 1.63 -1.76 -6.60
N LEU A 17 2.16 -0.61 -6.20
CA LEU A 17 1.40 0.37 -5.43
C LEU A 17 0.24 0.94 -6.26
N ALA A 18 0.48 1.29 -7.52
CA ALA A 18 -0.56 1.77 -8.40
C ALA A 18 -1.63 0.69 -8.64
N ALA A 19 -1.22 -0.56 -8.80
CA ALA A 19 -2.14 -1.67 -8.97
C ALA A 19 -3.01 -1.88 -7.72
N ALA A 20 -2.42 -1.74 -6.53
CA ALA A 20 -3.16 -1.83 -5.27
C ALA A 20 -4.20 -0.72 -5.15
N CYS A 21 -3.84 0.50 -5.48
CA CYS A 21 -4.79 1.62 -5.48
C CYS A 21 -5.93 1.38 -6.47
N ASN A 22 -5.62 0.91 -7.66
CA ASN A 22 -6.64 0.61 -8.67
C ASN A 22 -7.57 -0.50 -8.18
N ARG A 23 -7.05 -1.52 -7.55
CA ARG A 23 -7.84 -2.63 -6.99
C ARG A 23 -8.84 -2.13 -5.94
N LEU A 24 -8.46 -1.15 -5.14
CA LEU A 24 -9.31 -0.57 -4.10
C LEU A 24 -10.12 0.64 -4.58
N GLU A 25 -10.06 0.95 -5.86
CA GLU A 25 -10.76 2.09 -6.45
C GLU A 25 -10.34 3.42 -5.81
N LEU A 26 -9.07 3.51 -5.44
CA LEU A 26 -8.48 4.75 -4.92
C LEU A 26 -7.84 5.55 -6.05
N PRO A 27 -7.67 6.87 -5.88
CA PRO A 27 -6.88 7.65 -6.82
C PRO A 27 -5.47 7.08 -6.95
N ALA A 28 -4.90 7.16 -8.14
CA ALA A 28 -3.54 6.69 -8.37
C ALA A 28 -2.54 7.44 -7.50
N PRO A 29 -1.44 6.80 -7.06
CA PRO A 29 -0.41 7.49 -6.30
C PRO A 29 0.16 8.66 -7.09
N VAL A 30 0.48 9.74 -6.38
CA VAL A 30 1.06 10.94 -6.98
C VAL A 30 2.39 11.24 -6.30
N GLU A 31 3.44 11.41 -7.07
CA GLU A 31 4.74 11.87 -6.56
C GLU A 31 4.61 13.31 -6.13
N ARG A 32 4.71 13.59 -4.83
CA ARG A 32 4.64 14.96 -4.33
C ARG A 32 5.17 15.06 -2.91
N THR A 33 5.33 16.31 -2.44
CA THR A 33 5.65 16.61 -1.06
C THR A 33 4.35 16.89 -0.30
N VAL A 34 4.16 16.21 0.81
CA VAL A 34 2.98 16.36 1.68
C VAL A 34 3.41 17.05 2.95
N ARG A 35 2.67 18.06 3.34
CA ARG A 35 2.86 18.76 4.60
C ARG A 35 1.82 18.26 5.60
N PHE A 36 2.29 17.73 6.73
CA PHE A 36 1.42 17.24 7.79
C PHE A 36 1.05 18.36 8.77
N TYR A 37 0.13 18.04 9.68
CA TYR A 37 -0.40 19.01 10.63
C TYR A 37 0.68 19.71 11.46
N ASP A 38 1.70 18.99 11.87
CA ASP A 38 2.80 19.54 12.67
C ASP A 38 3.78 20.39 11.86
N GLY A 39 3.55 20.54 10.57
CA GLY A 39 4.41 21.30 9.68
C GLY A 39 5.54 20.51 9.03
N SER A 40 5.72 19.24 9.42
CA SER A 40 6.73 18.40 8.78
C SER A 40 6.34 18.10 7.33
N GLU A 41 7.34 17.98 6.45
CA GLU A 41 7.14 17.71 5.04
C GLU A 41 7.81 16.41 4.66
N VAL A 42 7.13 15.60 3.86
CA VAL A 42 7.64 14.32 3.40
C VAL A 42 7.34 14.19 1.92
N SER A 43 8.36 13.81 1.15
CA SER A 43 8.22 13.60 -0.29
C SER A 43 8.18 12.12 -0.61
N GLY A 44 7.36 11.75 -1.57
CA GLY A 44 7.24 10.38 -2.05
C GLY A 44 5.96 10.14 -2.79
N GLN A 45 5.56 8.89 -2.89
CA GLN A 45 4.31 8.50 -3.52
C GLN A 45 3.17 8.70 -2.52
N ALA A 46 2.35 9.72 -2.76
CA ALA A 46 1.23 10.04 -1.89
C ALA A 46 -0.02 9.29 -2.33
N VAL A 47 -0.64 8.58 -1.40
CA VAL A 47 -1.87 7.81 -1.63
C VAL A 47 -2.98 8.39 -0.77
N GLU A 48 -4.09 8.75 -1.39
CA GLU A 48 -5.26 9.22 -0.69
C GLU A 48 -6.17 8.05 -0.33
N LEU A 49 -6.32 7.81 0.96
CA LEU A 49 -7.21 6.77 1.47
C LEU A 49 -8.60 7.33 1.72
N THR A 50 -9.61 6.47 1.60
CA THR A 50 -11.00 6.84 1.82
C THR A 50 -11.19 7.39 3.24
N GLY A 51 -11.71 8.61 3.33
CA GLY A 51 -12.00 9.23 4.61
C GLY A 51 -10.78 9.76 5.37
N TRP A 52 -9.58 9.66 4.81
CA TRP A 52 -8.38 10.16 5.47
C TRP A 52 -8.18 11.65 5.17
N ARG A 53 -7.79 12.40 6.20
CA ARG A 53 -7.51 13.83 6.08
C ARG A 53 -6.21 14.10 5.33
N TYR A 54 -5.15 13.32 5.63
CA TYR A 54 -3.85 13.45 4.99
C TYR A 54 -3.53 12.19 4.21
N PRO A 55 -2.84 12.32 3.08
CA PRO A 55 -2.40 11.12 2.36
C PRO A 55 -1.34 10.36 3.13
N VAL A 56 -1.23 9.09 2.83
CA VAL A 56 -0.10 8.28 3.27
C VAL A 56 1.02 8.46 2.24
N VAL A 57 2.23 8.68 2.69
CA VAL A 57 3.37 8.91 1.80
C VAL A 57 4.33 7.73 1.89
N PHE A 58 4.60 7.12 0.75
CA PHE A 58 5.56 6.03 0.64
C PHE A 58 6.83 6.56 -0.02
N ASP A 59 7.96 6.48 0.69
CA ASP A 59 9.22 6.70 0.03
C ASP A 59 9.69 5.36 -0.55
N LEU A 60 10.27 5.38 -1.75
CA LEU A 60 10.62 4.14 -2.43
C LEU A 60 11.86 3.45 -1.86
N ALA A 61 12.45 3.99 -0.80
CA ALA A 61 13.44 3.30 -0.01
C ALA A 61 12.83 2.32 0.99
N GLY A 62 11.51 2.26 1.06
CA GLY A 62 10.78 1.30 1.87
C GLY A 62 10.07 1.90 3.08
N GLY A 63 10.15 3.20 3.29
CA GLY A 63 9.49 3.86 4.41
C GLY A 63 8.06 4.29 4.08
N MET A 64 7.28 4.51 5.12
CA MET A 64 5.91 5.00 5.01
C MET A 64 5.64 5.97 6.14
N LYS A 65 5.02 7.11 5.82
CA LYS A 65 4.63 8.09 6.83
C LYS A 65 3.19 8.51 6.66
N TYR A 66 2.49 8.65 7.77
CA TYR A 66 1.13 9.12 7.78
C TYR A 66 0.80 9.78 9.13
N ASP A 67 -0.29 10.53 9.15
CA ASP A 67 -0.82 11.15 10.35
C ASP A 67 -2.32 10.89 10.41
N ASP A 68 -2.75 9.97 11.25
CA ASP A 68 -4.16 9.63 11.42
C ASP A 68 -4.77 10.22 12.69
N PHE A 69 -3.98 10.93 13.48
CA PHE A 69 -4.38 11.51 14.76
C PHE A 69 -5.15 10.49 15.62
N GLU A 70 -4.54 9.34 15.86
CA GLU A 70 -5.13 8.25 16.66
C GLU A 70 -6.48 7.77 16.11
N GLY A 71 -6.64 7.76 14.80
CA GLY A 71 -7.85 7.31 14.14
C GLY A 71 -8.89 8.40 13.88
N ARG A 72 -8.68 9.62 14.39
CA ARG A 72 -9.64 10.70 14.20
C ARG A 72 -9.66 11.24 12.75
N TRP A 73 -8.52 11.17 12.08
CA TRP A 73 -8.36 11.67 10.71
C TRP A 73 -8.27 10.54 9.69
N GLY A 74 -8.50 9.30 10.12
CA GLY A 74 -8.49 8.16 9.22
C GLY A 74 -8.55 6.84 9.95
N GLU A 75 -9.35 5.93 9.43
CA GLU A 75 -9.46 4.59 10.01
C GLU A 75 -8.32 3.71 9.52
N ARG A 76 -7.64 3.06 10.44
CA ARG A 76 -6.50 2.19 10.16
C ARG A 76 -6.83 1.08 9.18
N ARG A 77 -8.06 0.59 9.17
CA ARG A 77 -8.47 -0.50 8.27
C ARG A 77 -8.24 -0.17 6.79
N HIS A 78 -8.37 1.10 6.41
CA HIS A 78 -8.12 1.51 5.02
C HIS A 78 -6.64 1.40 4.67
N LEU A 79 -5.76 1.73 5.59
CA LEU A 79 -4.33 1.56 5.40
C LEU A 79 -3.97 0.08 5.33
N ASP A 80 -4.51 -0.73 6.23
CA ASP A 80 -4.25 -2.17 6.25
C ASP A 80 -4.71 -2.83 4.94
N SER A 81 -5.86 -2.41 4.41
CA SER A 81 -6.35 -2.89 3.12
C SER A 81 -5.40 -2.52 1.98
N LEU A 82 -4.86 -1.31 2.00
CA LEU A 82 -3.88 -0.89 1.00
C LEU A 82 -2.62 -1.73 1.07
N LEU A 83 -2.08 -1.94 2.27
CA LEU A 83 -0.86 -2.73 2.44
C LEU A 83 -1.07 -4.19 2.04
N GLN A 84 -2.22 -4.76 2.37
CA GLN A 84 -2.57 -6.12 1.94
C GLN A 84 -2.66 -6.20 0.42
N SER A 85 -3.36 -5.26 -0.20
CA SER A 85 -3.51 -5.22 -1.66
C SER A 85 -2.17 -5.04 -2.36
N TYR A 86 -1.30 -4.20 -1.78
CA TYR A 86 0.06 -4.06 -2.30
C TYR A 86 0.81 -5.39 -2.27
N ALA A 87 0.76 -6.10 -1.14
CA ALA A 87 1.46 -7.38 -1.00
C ALA A 87 0.95 -8.41 -2.03
N VAL A 88 -0.36 -8.47 -2.24
CA VAL A 88 -0.97 -9.37 -3.22
C VAL A 88 -0.52 -9.00 -4.63
N GLU A 89 -0.60 -7.72 -5.01
CA GLU A 89 -0.21 -7.28 -6.35
C GLU A 89 1.29 -7.46 -6.59
N LYS A 90 2.12 -7.19 -5.58
CA LYS A 90 3.56 -7.41 -5.66
C LYS A 90 3.90 -8.88 -5.87
N ALA A 91 3.25 -9.78 -5.13
CA ALA A 91 3.47 -11.22 -5.30
C ALA A 91 3.09 -11.69 -6.70
N LYS A 92 1.98 -11.18 -7.24
CA LYS A 92 1.53 -11.52 -8.59
C LYS A 92 2.49 -11.01 -9.66
N ILE A 93 2.99 -9.79 -9.49
CA ILE A 93 3.96 -9.20 -10.44
C ILE A 93 5.25 -10.00 -10.42
N GLU A 94 5.77 -10.32 -9.24
CA GLU A 94 7.01 -11.09 -9.14
C GLU A 94 6.84 -12.50 -9.71
N ALA A 95 5.72 -13.15 -9.45
CA ALA A 95 5.45 -14.47 -10.01
C ALA A 95 5.48 -14.43 -11.55
N ARG A 96 4.78 -13.47 -12.13
CA ARG A 96 4.76 -13.31 -13.59
C ARG A 96 6.13 -13.01 -14.17
N ARG A 97 6.93 -12.21 -13.46
CA ARG A 97 8.30 -11.87 -13.90
C ARG A 97 9.18 -13.10 -13.98
N HIS A 98 8.94 -14.09 -13.13
CA HIS A 98 9.66 -15.37 -13.13
C HIS A 98 9.00 -16.44 -13.99
N GLY A 99 7.91 -16.12 -14.69
CA GLY A 99 7.20 -17.09 -15.51
C GLY A 99 6.32 -18.05 -14.72
N TYR A 100 6.01 -17.72 -13.48
CA TYR A 100 5.16 -18.53 -12.62
C TYR A 100 3.70 -18.08 -12.71
N ALA A 101 2.79 -18.97 -12.36
CA ALA A 101 1.38 -18.64 -12.21
C ALA A 101 1.11 -18.23 -10.77
N ALA A 102 0.21 -17.26 -10.58
CA ALA A 102 -0.22 -16.83 -9.27
C ALA A 102 -1.74 -16.82 -9.18
N HIS A 103 -2.28 -17.37 -8.10
CA HIS A 103 -3.71 -17.45 -7.86
C HIS A 103 -4.05 -16.85 -6.50
N GLU A 104 -5.09 -16.04 -6.46
CA GLU A 104 -5.60 -15.46 -5.23
C GLU A 104 -6.79 -16.25 -4.73
N ARG A 105 -6.92 -16.32 -3.42
CA ARG A 105 -8.09 -16.87 -2.78
C ARG A 105 -8.43 -16.03 -1.54
N PRO A 106 -9.59 -15.36 -1.52
CA PRO A 106 -10.04 -14.69 -0.30
C PRO A 106 -10.32 -15.70 0.79
N LEU A 107 -9.93 -15.40 2.01
CA LEU A 107 -10.20 -16.24 3.17
C LEU A 107 -11.32 -15.61 4.02
N ALA A 108 -11.91 -16.43 4.89
CA ALA A 108 -13.08 -16.01 5.67
C ALA A 108 -12.77 -14.84 6.62
N ASP A 109 -11.53 -14.67 7.05
CA ASP A 109 -11.13 -13.61 7.96
C ASP A 109 -10.79 -12.29 7.24
N GLY A 110 -10.97 -12.22 5.92
CA GLY A 110 -10.66 -11.04 5.13
C GLY A 110 -9.24 -11.01 4.57
N SER A 111 -8.40 -11.95 4.95
CA SER A 111 -7.08 -12.07 4.35
C SER A 111 -7.14 -12.71 2.97
N VAL A 112 -6.03 -12.67 2.23
CA VAL A 112 -5.95 -13.25 0.89
C VAL A 112 -4.77 -14.19 0.84
N ARG A 113 -5.04 -15.42 0.38
CA ARG A 113 -3.97 -16.38 0.11
C ARG A 113 -3.53 -16.22 -1.34
N VAL A 114 -2.23 -16.07 -1.53
CA VAL A 114 -1.65 -16.08 -2.88
C VAL A 114 -0.85 -17.38 -3.02
N THR A 115 -1.22 -18.17 -4.00
CA THR A 115 -0.50 -19.41 -4.31
C THR A 115 0.27 -19.21 -5.59
N VAL A 116 1.57 -19.43 -5.55
CA VAL A 116 2.46 -19.33 -6.70
C VAL A 116 2.85 -20.74 -7.14
N THR A 117 2.54 -21.05 -8.39
CA THR A 117 2.93 -22.35 -8.99
C THR A 117 4.23 -22.15 -9.74
N VAL A 118 5.29 -22.75 -9.19
CA VAL A 118 6.65 -22.66 -9.74
C VAL A 118 6.84 -23.76 -10.79
N GLY A 119 7.61 -23.46 -11.81
CA GLY A 119 7.94 -24.45 -12.83
C GLY A 119 6.86 -24.66 -13.83
N GLY A 120 5.91 -23.97 -13.85
CA GLY A 120 5.08 -23.94 -14.89
C GLY A 120 4.64 -25.10 -15.34
N ALA A 121 4.28 -25.67 -15.08
CA ALA A 121 3.68 -26.33 -15.79
C ALA A 121 3.90 -27.22 -16.53
N ALA A 122 4.52 -27.54 -16.32
CA ALA A 122 4.63 -28.68 -17.10
C ALA A 122 3.49 -29.02 -17.86
#